data_ee4f4524670156ae2f29e77b77324263
#
_entry.id   ee4f4524670156ae2f29e77b77324263
#
_cell.length_a   1.000
_cell.length_b   1.000
_cell.length_c   1.000
_cell.angle_alpha   90.00
_cell.angle_beta   90.00
_cell.angle_gamma   90.00
#
_symmetry.space_group_name_H-M   'P 1'
#
loop_
_entity.id
_entity.type
_entity.pdbx_description
1 polymer ?
#
loop_
_entity_poly.entity_id
_entity_poly.type
_entity_poly.pdbx_seq_one_letter_code
_entity_poly.pdbx_strand_id
1 'polypeptide(L)'
;MARLNMPRIRRLSRKEWISASLVGGFMLVYFIGLSVLDKQAETYFRETRDTNPELYLEQLRDLHGFNAFLPEYAVLNKFDNFTPRTPEFLIGRWTMRDAPIRQVTGAYPEQCTDQITFDYGTILTVEPERDTLPVSYKIEDGLVNVNPARGEPFTIETISFGAQVDHIEFVPPGRDTVVYAYFCGG
;
A
#
# COMPACT_ATOMS: atom_id res chain seq x y z
N MET A 1 -31.82 -39.31 28.05
CA MET A 1 -31.60 -38.06 28.81
C MET A 1 -30.17 -38.09 29.37
N ALA A 2 -29.22 -37.44 28.72
CA ALA A 2 -27.83 -37.39 29.16
C ALA A 2 -27.68 -36.29 30.21
N ARG A 3 -27.31 -36.66 31.44
CA ARG A 3 -27.01 -35.71 32.52
C ARG A 3 -25.66 -35.06 32.19
N LEU A 4 -25.68 -33.78 31.89
CA LEU A 4 -24.46 -32.93 31.78
C LEU A 4 -23.81 -32.89 33.18
N ASN A 5 -22.65 -33.56 33.30
CA ASN A 5 -21.80 -33.53 34.48
C ASN A 5 -21.09 -32.14 34.46
N MET A 6 -21.64 -31.17 35.21
CA MET A 6 -20.96 -29.87 35.40
C MET A 6 -19.70 -30.08 36.25
N PRO A 7 -18.53 -29.64 35.78
CA PRO A 7 -17.30 -29.72 36.57
C PRO A 7 -17.47 -28.91 37.86
N ARG A 8 -17.22 -29.54 39.04
CA ARG A 8 -17.20 -28.83 40.31
C ARG A 8 -16.15 -27.74 40.29
N ILE A 9 -16.58 -26.48 40.32
CA ILE A 9 -15.70 -25.32 40.45
C ILE A 9 -14.96 -25.45 41.79
N ARG A 10 -13.64 -25.72 41.71
CA ARG A 10 -12.77 -25.82 42.89
C ARG A 10 -12.67 -24.43 43.52
N ARG A 11 -13.04 -24.29 44.79
CA ARG A 11 -12.86 -23.03 45.52
C ARG A 11 -11.36 -22.74 45.65
N LEU A 12 -10.94 -21.61 45.09
CA LEU A 12 -9.55 -21.12 45.15
C LEU A 12 -9.15 -20.89 46.62
N SER A 13 -7.92 -21.27 46.97
CA SER A 13 -7.35 -20.96 48.28
C SER A 13 -7.08 -19.45 48.38
N ARG A 14 -6.94 -18.95 49.61
CA ARG A 14 -6.67 -17.52 49.86
C ARG A 14 -5.41 -17.02 49.14
N LYS A 15 -4.38 -17.87 49.01
CA LYS A 15 -3.14 -17.56 48.30
C LYS A 15 -3.37 -17.48 46.79
N GLU A 16 -4.13 -18.41 46.22
CA GLU A 16 -4.48 -18.40 44.79
C GLU A 16 -5.36 -17.18 44.44
N TRP A 17 -6.21 -16.75 45.34
CA TRP A 17 -7.04 -15.54 45.15
C TRP A 17 -6.18 -14.26 45.14
N ILE A 18 -5.18 -14.14 46.05
CA ILE A 18 -4.27 -13.01 46.11
C ILE A 18 -3.41 -12.97 44.84
N SER A 19 -2.87 -14.10 44.40
CA SER A 19 -2.05 -14.13 43.16
C SER A 19 -2.90 -13.83 41.92
N ALA A 20 -4.11 -14.33 41.82
CA ALA A 20 -5.03 -14.04 40.73
C ALA A 20 -5.41 -12.54 40.67
N SER A 21 -5.66 -11.92 41.86
CA SER A 21 -5.93 -10.49 41.94
C SER A 21 -4.73 -9.61 41.54
N LEU A 22 -3.52 -10.02 41.91
CA LEU A 22 -2.30 -9.31 41.50
C LEU A 22 -2.06 -9.39 39.97
N VAL A 23 -2.23 -10.59 39.41
CA VAL A 23 -2.11 -10.78 37.95
C VAL A 23 -3.19 -9.99 37.21
N GLY A 24 -4.44 -10.07 37.68
CA GLY A 24 -5.56 -9.32 37.11
C GLY A 24 -5.36 -7.80 37.20
N GLY A 25 -4.87 -7.31 38.33
CA GLY A 25 -4.52 -5.90 38.51
C GLY A 25 -3.39 -5.43 37.57
N PHE A 26 -2.33 -6.24 37.44
CA PHE A 26 -1.24 -5.96 36.52
C PHE A 26 -1.72 -5.93 35.04
N MET A 27 -2.51 -6.92 34.64
CA MET A 27 -3.09 -6.95 33.31
C MET A 27 -3.96 -5.72 33.02
N LEU A 28 -4.78 -5.31 33.99
CA LEU A 28 -5.65 -4.15 33.85
C LEU A 28 -4.84 -2.86 33.66
N VAL A 29 -3.78 -2.65 34.46
CA VAL A 29 -2.86 -1.51 34.31
C VAL A 29 -2.14 -1.55 32.95
N TYR A 30 -1.72 -2.72 32.52
CA TYR A 30 -1.08 -2.91 31.21
C TYR A 30 -2.03 -2.55 30.06
N PHE A 31 -3.28 -3.03 30.07
CA PHE A 31 -4.26 -2.69 29.03
C PHE A 31 -4.66 -1.21 29.04
N ILE A 32 -4.78 -0.59 30.22
CA ILE A 32 -5.01 0.86 30.31
C ILE A 32 -3.83 1.62 29.72
N GLY A 33 -2.59 1.21 30.04
CA GLY A 33 -1.38 1.81 29.47
C GLY A 33 -1.35 1.73 27.95
N LEU A 34 -1.65 0.55 27.38
CA LEU A 34 -1.74 0.38 25.93
C LEU A 34 -2.81 1.29 25.30
N SER A 35 -4.00 1.36 25.89
CA SER A 35 -5.07 2.23 25.38
C SER A 35 -4.71 3.72 25.40
N VAL A 36 -3.90 4.17 26.36
CA VAL A 36 -3.42 5.55 26.41
C VAL A 36 -2.40 5.79 25.30
N LEU A 37 -1.49 4.84 25.09
CA LEU A 37 -0.49 4.93 24.01
C LEU A 37 -1.14 4.94 22.61
N ASP A 38 -2.15 4.10 22.39
CA ASP A 38 -2.92 4.08 21.15
C ASP A 38 -3.56 5.44 20.84
N LYS A 39 -4.21 6.04 21.86
CA LYS A 39 -4.82 7.37 21.70
C LYS A 39 -3.79 8.46 21.41
N GLN A 40 -2.62 8.39 22.05
CA GLN A 40 -1.54 9.32 21.77
C GLN A 40 -1.00 9.17 20.35
N ALA A 41 -0.83 7.92 19.90
CA ALA A 41 -0.42 7.62 18.53
C ALA A 41 -1.43 8.15 17.51
N GLU A 42 -2.73 7.90 17.70
CA GLU A 42 -3.77 8.43 16.82
C GLU A 42 -3.78 9.97 16.77
N THR A 43 -3.59 10.61 17.93
CA THR A 43 -3.54 12.09 17.99
C THR A 43 -2.32 12.61 17.22
N TYR A 44 -1.16 11.99 17.44
CA TYR A 44 0.07 12.33 16.74
C TYR A 44 -0.06 12.15 15.22
N PHE A 45 -0.63 11.02 14.77
CA PHE A 45 -0.87 10.78 13.34
C PHE A 45 -1.79 11.84 12.73
N ARG A 46 -2.85 12.22 13.44
CA ARG A 46 -3.78 13.25 12.96
C ARG A 46 -3.12 14.62 12.86
N GLU A 47 -2.36 15.02 13.88
CA GLU A 47 -1.60 16.27 13.88
C GLU A 47 -0.53 16.28 12.78
N THR A 48 0.17 15.17 12.58
CA THR A 48 1.21 15.05 11.55
C THR A 48 0.61 15.13 10.15
N ARG A 49 -0.57 14.56 9.91
CA ARG A 49 -1.30 14.67 8.64
C ARG A 49 -1.53 16.13 8.23
N ASP A 50 -1.90 16.98 9.19
CA ASP A 50 -2.24 18.39 8.93
C ASP A 50 -1.00 19.30 8.90
N THR A 51 0.04 18.97 9.67
CA THR A 51 1.24 19.82 9.81
C THR A 51 2.37 19.43 8.88
N ASN A 52 2.53 18.14 8.60
CA ASN A 52 3.57 17.59 7.74
C ASN A 52 3.06 16.36 6.97
N PRO A 53 2.29 16.59 5.87
CA PRO A 53 1.67 15.51 5.12
C PRO A 53 2.67 14.54 4.49
N GLU A 54 3.88 14.97 4.14
CA GLU A 54 4.92 14.08 3.59
C GLU A 54 5.38 13.07 4.63
N LEU A 55 5.70 13.53 5.84
CA LEU A 55 6.09 12.66 6.95
C LEU A 55 4.95 11.70 7.34
N TYR A 56 3.71 12.20 7.35
CA TYR A 56 2.54 11.36 7.59
C TYR A 56 2.43 10.24 6.58
N LEU A 57 2.56 10.54 5.28
CA LEU A 57 2.47 9.56 4.20
C LEU A 57 3.61 8.53 4.27
N GLU A 58 4.83 8.97 4.59
CA GLU A 58 5.98 8.08 4.78
C GLU A 58 5.72 7.09 5.93
N GLN A 59 5.32 7.60 7.10
CA GLN A 59 5.01 6.77 8.26
C GLN A 59 3.83 5.83 8.01
N LEU A 60 2.78 6.32 7.34
CA LEU A 60 1.62 5.49 6.99
C LEU A 60 2.03 4.32 6.10
N ARG A 61 2.86 4.58 5.08
CA ARG A 61 3.38 3.56 4.18
C ARG A 61 4.23 2.52 4.91
N ASP A 62 5.12 2.97 5.79
CA ASP A 62 6.06 2.09 6.49
C ASP A 62 5.37 1.24 7.56
N LEU A 63 4.39 1.79 8.27
CA LEU A 63 3.69 1.10 9.36
C LEU A 63 2.49 0.26 8.90
N HIS A 64 1.75 0.74 7.89
CA HIS A 64 0.49 0.14 7.45
C HIS A 64 0.53 -0.39 6.02
N GLY A 65 1.65 -0.19 5.32
CA GLY A 65 1.86 -0.66 3.97
C GLY A 65 1.31 0.24 2.88
N PHE A 66 1.65 -0.11 1.64
CA PHE A 66 1.32 0.68 0.45
C PHE A 66 -0.20 0.82 0.22
N ASN A 67 -0.97 -0.23 0.52
CA ASN A 67 -2.44 -0.19 0.31
C ASN A 67 -3.15 0.80 1.23
N ALA A 68 -2.63 1.03 2.45
CA ALA A 68 -3.15 2.06 3.34
C ALA A 68 -2.67 3.47 2.94
N PHE A 69 -1.45 3.56 2.42
CA PHE A 69 -0.84 4.80 1.92
C PHE A 69 -1.58 5.36 0.69
N LEU A 70 -1.95 4.52 -0.27
CA LEU A 70 -2.42 4.94 -1.59
C LEU A 70 -3.66 5.85 -1.57
N PRO A 71 -4.72 5.58 -0.79
CA PRO A 71 -5.89 6.47 -0.70
C PRO A 71 -5.56 7.84 -0.10
N GLU A 72 -4.75 7.87 0.96
CA GLU A 72 -4.33 9.11 1.61
C GLU A 72 -3.41 9.93 0.71
N TYR A 73 -2.49 9.26 0.01
CA TYR A 73 -1.63 9.87 -1.01
C TYR A 73 -2.48 10.54 -2.12
N ALA A 74 -3.54 9.87 -2.57
CA ALA A 74 -4.43 10.41 -3.58
C ALA A 74 -5.07 11.73 -3.15
N VAL A 75 -5.61 11.78 -1.93
CA VAL A 75 -6.26 12.98 -1.39
C VAL A 75 -5.26 14.12 -1.16
N LEU A 76 -4.15 13.83 -0.47
CA LEU A 76 -3.17 14.85 -0.10
C LEU A 76 -2.42 15.42 -1.30
N ASN A 77 -2.21 14.62 -2.34
CA ASN A 77 -1.55 15.04 -3.58
C ASN A 77 -2.51 15.42 -4.71
N LYS A 78 -3.84 15.47 -4.44
CA LYS A 78 -4.88 15.89 -5.40
C LYS A 78 -4.99 14.97 -6.62
N PHE A 79 -4.77 13.67 -6.41
CA PHE A 79 -5.02 12.63 -7.41
C PHE A 79 -6.45 12.04 -7.31
N ASP A 80 -7.30 12.58 -6.46
CA ASP A 80 -8.74 12.34 -6.44
C ASP A 80 -9.45 12.83 -7.71
N ASN A 81 -8.78 13.72 -8.47
CA ASN A 81 -9.18 14.17 -9.80
C ASN A 81 -8.06 13.97 -10.80
N PHE A 82 -8.40 13.89 -12.11
CA PHE A 82 -7.39 13.76 -13.15
C PHE A 82 -6.42 14.96 -13.12
N THR A 83 -5.14 14.65 -12.93
CA THR A 83 -4.05 15.63 -12.91
C THR A 83 -2.93 15.22 -13.88
N PRO A 84 -2.34 16.18 -14.65
CA PRO A 84 -1.26 15.90 -15.59
C PRO A 84 0.10 15.75 -14.87
N ARG A 85 0.12 15.10 -13.74
CA ARG A 85 1.32 14.82 -12.94
C ARG A 85 1.37 13.34 -12.62
N THR A 86 2.48 12.70 -12.89
CA THR A 86 2.66 11.28 -12.59
C THR A 86 2.80 11.07 -11.08
N PRO A 87 2.09 10.10 -10.49
CA PRO A 87 2.34 9.69 -9.11
C PRO A 87 3.80 9.28 -8.90
N GLU A 88 4.42 9.75 -7.82
CA GLU A 88 5.86 9.56 -7.57
C GLU A 88 6.29 8.09 -7.56
N PHE A 89 5.45 7.21 -7.05
CA PHE A 89 5.72 5.78 -6.98
C PHE A 89 5.70 5.07 -8.34
N LEU A 90 5.21 5.74 -9.41
CA LEU A 90 5.25 5.25 -10.78
C LEU A 90 6.45 5.79 -11.57
N ILE A 91 7.01 6.94 -11.17
CA ILE A 91 8.08 7.60 -11.92
C ILE A 91 9.28 6.67 -12.09
N GLY A 92 9.73 6.50 -13.34
CA GLY A 92 10.90 5.71 -13.68
C GLY A 92 10.65 4.71 -14.79
N ARG A 93 11.62 3.80 -14.99
CA ARG A 93 11.61 2.79 -16.05
C ARG A 93 11.12 1.47 -15.51
N TRP A 94 10.22 0.84 -16.25
CA TRP A 94 9.62 -0.42 -15.92
C TRP A 94 9.81 -1.40 -17.08
N THR A 95 10.19 -2.64 -16.78
CA THR A 95 10.23 -3.72 -17.79
C THR A 95 8.92 -4.48 -17.76
N MET A 96 8.29 -4.60 -18.94
CA MET A 96 7.03 -5.34 -19.10
C MET A 96 7.30 -6.83 -19.37
N ARG A 97 6.44 -7.69 -18.83
CA ARG A 97 6.46 -9.15 -18.97
C ARG A 97 5.05 -9.66 -19.23
N ASP A 98 4.94 -10.70 -20.05
CA ASP A 98 3.63 -11.33 -20.34
C ASP A 98 3.18 -12.29 -19.23
N ALA A 99 4.03 -12.58 -18.26
CA ALA A 99 3.71 -13.43 -17.11
C ALA A 99 4.37 -12.89 -15.83
N PRO A 100 3.71 -13.08 -14.67
CA PRO A 100 4.28 -12.66 -13.41
C PRO A 100 5.56 -13.46 -13.09
N ILE A 101 6.57 -12.77 -12.61
CA ILE A 101 7.80 -13.40 -12.10
C ILE A 101 7.90 -13.18 -10.61
N ARG A 102 8.27 -14.24 -9.89
CA ARG A 102 8.55 -14.11 -8.46
C ARG A 102 9.90 -13.43 -8.29
N GLN A 103 9.87 -12.17 -7.89
CA GLN A 103 11.08 -11.44 -7.52
C GLN A 103 11.41 -11.61 -6.04
N VAL A 104 12.69 -11.51 -5.71
CA VAL A 104 13.11 -11.31 -4.32
C VAL A 104 12.89 -9.84 -4.01
N THR A 105 12.19 -9.54 -2.93
CA THR A 105 11.87 -8.18 -2.50
C THR A 105 13.11 -7.29 -2.52
N GLY A 106 13.04 -6.15 -3.22
CA GLY A 106 14.12 -5.19 -3.36
C GLY A 106 15.17 -5.50 -4.44
N ALA A 107 15.02 -6.59 -5.20
CA ALA A 107 15.87 -6.87 -6.35
C ALA A 107 15.30 -6.20 -7.61
N TYR A 108 16.16 -5.52 -8.37
CA TYR A 108 15.80 -5.04 -9.70
C TYR A 108 15.90 -6.18 -10.73
N PRO A 109 15.11 -6.15 -11.82
CA PRO A 109 15.31 -7.07 -12.94
C PRO A 109 16.74 -7.01 -13.47
N GLU A 110 17.36 -8.15 -13.72
CA GLU A 110 18.72 -8.21 -14.29
C GLU A 110 18.79 -7.56 -15.69
N GLN A 111 17.69 -7.60 -16.43
CA GLN A 111 17.57 -7.01 -17.75
C GLN A 111 16.28 -6.21 -17.84
N CYS A 112 16.39 -4.97 -18.24
CA CYS A 112 15.30 -4.06 -18.50
C CYS A 112 15.00 -4.06 -20.00
N THR A 113 14.18 -5.00 -20.43
CA THR A 113 13.72 -5.17 -21.82
C THR A 113 12.24 -4.84 -21.94
N ASP A 114 11.74 -4.51 -23.13
CA ASP A 114 10.32 -4.11 -23.35
C ASP A 114 9.89 -3.05 -22.33
N GLN A 115 10.51 -1.86 -22.48
CA GLN A 115 10.43 -0.81 -21.46
C GLN A 115 9.24 0.12 -21.67
N ILE A 116 8.59 0.46 -20.57
CA ILE A 116 7.72 1.63 -20.44
C ILE A 116 8.31 2.56 -19.40
N THR A 117 8.31 3.87 -19.69
CA THR A 117 8.79 4.88 -18.76
C THR A 117 7.64 5.80 -18.39
N PHE A 118 7.40 5.94 -17.11
CA PHE A 118 6.51 6.95 -16.56
C PHE A 118 7.35 8.16 -16.15
N ASP A 119 7.05 9.29 -16.74
CA ASP A 119 7.73 10.55 -16.45
C ASP A 119 6.67 11.63 -16.16
N TYR A 120 7.09 12.82 -15.79
CA TYR A 120 6.23 13.93 -15.37
C TYR A 120 5.08 14.24 -16.37
N GLY A 121 3.92 13.60 -16.13
CA GLY A 121 2.72 13.73 -16.97
C GLY A 121 2.82 13.09 -18.35
N THR A 122 3.80 12.23 -18.59
CA THR A 122 4.00 11.53 -19.87
C THR A 122 4.31 10.06 -19.68
N ILE A 123 3.93 9.26 -20.65
CA ILE A 123 4.38 7.87 -20.80
C ILE A 123 5.21 7.79 -22.07
N LEU A 124 6.40 7.19 -21.96
CA LEU A 124 7.27 6.88 -23.08
C LEU A 124 7.32 5.37 -23.25
N THR A 125 6.90 4.89 -24.42
CA THR A 125 7.09 3.51 -24.86
C THR A 125 8.30 3.42 -25.79
N VAL A 126 9.07 2.34 -25.69
CA VAL A 126 10.32 2.19 -26.49
C VAL A 126 10.14 1.18 -27.62
N GLU A 127 9.20 0.25 -27.50
CA GLU A 127 8.92 -0.79 -28.49
C GLU A 127 7.42 -0.89 -28.79
N PRO A 128 7.00 -1.13 -30.03
CA PRO A 128 7.79 -1.19 -31.27
C PRO A 128 8.18 0.18 -31.83
N GLU A 129 7.53 1.24 -31.38
CA GLU A 129 7.81 2.63 -31.79
C GLU A 129 7.96 3.51 -30.56
N ARG A 130 8.99 4.37 -30.61
CA ARG A 130 9.13 5.42 -29.59
C ARG A 130 7.97 6.40 -29.71
N ASP A 131 7.05 6.35 -28.76
CA ASP A 131 5.99 7.33 -28.66
C ASP A 131 5.99 7.99 -27.28
N THR A 132 5.78 9.29 -27.26
CA THR A 132 5.61 10.06 -26.04
C THR A 132 4.16 10.47 -25.94
N LEU A 133 3.47 9.94 -24.94
CA LEU A 133 2.06 10.12 -24.76
C LEU A 133 1.80 10.98 -23.50
N PRO A 134 1.32 12.24 -23.66
CA PRO A 134 0.85 13.01 -22.52
C PRO A 134 -0.33 12.32 -21.86
N VAL A 135 -0.33 12.26 -20.53
CA VAL A 135 -1.34 11.56 -19.76
C VAL A 135 -1.74 12.35 -18.53
N SER A 136 -2.92 12.06 -18.01
CA SER A 136 -3.36 12.49 -16.69
C SER A 136 -3.75 11.27 -15.85
N TYR A 137 -3.58 11.40 -14.53
CA TYR A 137 -3.77 10.31 -13.58
C TYR A 137 -4.84 10.66 -12.55
N LYS A 138 -5.67 9.68 -12.19
CA LYS A 138 -6.59 9.72 -11.07
C LYS A 138 -6.42 8.43 -10.26
N ILE A 139 -6.39 8.55 -8.95
CA ILE A 139 -6.34 7.39 -8.05
C ILE A 139 -7.71 7.25 -7.38
N GLU A 140 -8.35 6.10 -7.58
CA GLU A 140 -9.69 5.79 -7.06
C GLU A 140 -9.79 4.30 -6.77
N ASP A 141 -10.35 3.95 -5.63
CA ASP A 141 -10.55 2.55 -5.19
C ASP A 141 -9.27 1.70 -5.19
N GLY A 142 -8.12 2.31 -4.90
CA GLY A 142 -6.82 1.62 -4.89
C GLY A 142 -6.21 1.38 -6.28
N LEU A 143 -6.83 1.91 -7.33
CA LEU A 143 -6.39 1.79 -8.72
C LEU A 143 -5.91 3.14 -9.25
N VAL A 144 -4.92 3.12 -10.14
CA VAL A 144 -4.45 4.31 -10.85
C VAL A 144 -5.08 4.34 -12.24
N ASN A 145 -6.05 5.21 -12.43
CA ASN A 145 -6.69 5.44 -13.73
C ASN A 145 -5.84 6.39 -14.56
N VAL A 146 -5.49 6.00 -15.75
CA VAL A 146 -4.66 6.76 -16.69
C VAL A 146 -5.55 7.19 -17.87
N ASN A 147 -5.56 8.50 -18.12
CA ASN A 147 -6.27 9.08 -19.24
C ASN A 147 -5.27 9.72 -20.20
N PRO A 148 -4.92 9.03 -21.31
CA PRO A 148 -3.98 9.54 -22.30
C PRO A 148 -4.62 10.62 -23.17
N ALA A 149 -3.81 11.54 -23.70
CA ALA A 149 -4.25 12.56 -24.65
C ALA A 149 -4.74 11.95 -25.98
N ARG A 150 -4.31 10.73 -26.31
CA ARG A 150 -4.71 9.93 -27.47
C ARG A 150 -4.81 8.47 -27.08
N GLY A 151 -5.78 7.75 -27.66
CA GLY A 151 -6.04 6.34 -27.33
C GLY A 151 -7.09 6.17 -26.26
N GLU A 152 -7.22 4.96 -25.76
CA GLU A 152 -8.21 4.60 -24.74
C GLU A 152 -7.63 4.75 -23.32
N PRO A 153 -8.46 5.18 -22.35
CA PRO A 153 -8.07 5.15 -20.95
C PRO A 153 -7.78 3.72 -20.49
N PHE A 154 -6.84 3.58 -19.58
CA PHE A 154 -6.51 2.30 -18.97
C PHE A 154 -6.27 2.46 -17.47
N THR A 155 -6.24 1.33 -16.76
CA THR A 155 -6.07 1.30 -15.30
C THR A 155 -4.81 0.52 -14.97
N ILE A 156 -4.05 1.02 -14.01
CA ILE A 156 -2.88 0.37 -13.43
C ILE A 156 -3.26 -0.12 -12.03
N GLU A 157 -3.12 -1.42 -11.81
CA GLU A 157 -3.19 -2.02 -10.49
C GLU A 157 -1.76 -2.11 -9.90
N THR A 158 -1.59 -1.67 -8.66
CA THR A 158 -0.31 -1.74 -7.96
C THR A 158 -0.30 -2.93 -7.02
N ILE A 159 0.57 -3.88 -7.27
CA ILE A 159 0.78 -5.03 -6.39
C ILE A 159 1.92 -4.69 -5.45
N SER A 160 1.64 -4.70 -4.14
CA SER A 160 2.59 -4.28 -3.12
C SER A 160 2.88 -5.37 -2.10
N PHE A 161 4.09 -5.33 -1.56
CA PHE A 161 4.49 -6.13 -0.41
C PHE A 161 4.99 -5.20 0.71
N GLY A 162 4.18 -5.06 1.75
CA GLY A 162 4.43 -4.10 2.82
C GLY A 162 4.42 -2.66 2.29
N ALA A 163 5.50 -1.93 2.53
CA ALA A 163 5.66 -0.53 2.11
C ALA A 163 6.05 -0.36 0.63
N GLN A 164 6.44 -1.44 -0.06
CA GLN A 164 7.02 -1.37 -1.40
C GLN A 164 6.05 -1.88 -2.46
N VAL A 165 6.06 -1.24 -3.63
CA VAL A 165 5.43 -1.76 -4.84
C VAL A 165 6.33 -2.86 -5.39
N ASP A 166 5.79 -4.08 -5.55
CA ASP A 166 6.48 -5.21 -6.13
C ASP A 166 6.45 -5.12 -7.66
N HIS A 167 5.26 -4.94 -8.21
CA HIS A 167 5.05 -4.72 -9.64
C HIS A 167 3.72 -4.00 -9.88
N ILE A 168 3.51 -3.60 -11.12
CA ILE A 168 2.24 -3.04 -11.58
C ILE A 168 1.66 -3.90 -12.69
N GLU A 169 0.33 -4.01 -12.74
CA GLU A 169 -0.42 -4.76 -13.73
C GLU A 169 -1.32 -3.82 -14.52
N PHE A 170 -1.28 -3.88 -15.84
CA PHE A 170 -2.13 -3.07 -16.71
C PHE A 170 -2.14 -3.61 -18.15
N VAL A 171 -3.06 -3.11 -18.97
CA VAL A 171 -3.06 -3.33 -20.42
C VAL A 171 -2.48 -2.06 -21.06
N PRO A 172 -1.26 -2.11 -21.60
CA PRO A 172 -0.64 -0.93 -22.21
C PRO A 172 -1.34 -0.57 -23.53
N PRO A 173 -1.29 0.72 -23.92
CA PRO A 173 -1.80 1.13 -25.23
C PRO A 173 -1.20 0.31 -26.38
N GLY A 174 -2.08 -0.21 -27.26
CA GLY A 174 -1.67 -1.03 -28.40
C GLY A 174 -1.48 -2.53 -28.11
N ARG A 175 -1.78 -2.99 -26.89
CA ARG A 175 -1.83 -4.42 -26.54
C ARG A 175 -3.24 -4.82 -26.07
N ASP A 176 -3.58 -6.10 -26.22
CA ASP A 176 -4.86 -6.65 -25.78
C ASP A 176 -4.72 -7.52 -24.52
N THR A 177 -3.52 -7.66 -24.00
CA THR A 177 -3.19 -8.53 -22.85
C THR A 177 -2.62 -7.73 -21.70
N VAL A 178 -2.94 -8.18 -20.49
CA VAL A 178 -2.34 -7.64 -19.27
C VAL A 178 -0.83 -7.90 -19.25
N VAL A 179 -0.05 -6.90 -18.89
CA VAL A 179 1.38 -7.02 -18.65
C VAL A 179 1.68 -6.83 -17.18
N TYR A 180 2.76 -7.46 -16.75
CA TYR A 180 3.33 -7.36 -15.41
C TYR A 180 4.61 -6.52 -15.51
N ALA A 181 4.59 -5.31 -15.00
CA ALA A 181 5.72 -4.42 -15.14
C ALA A 181 6.48 -4.26 -13.81
N TYR A 182 7.79 -4.45 -13.88
CA TYR A 182 8.72 -4.44 -12.76
C TYR A 182 9.66 -3.24 -12.87
N PHE A 183 9.88 -2.56 -11.76
CA PHE A 183 10.72 -1.38 -11.74
C PHE A 183 12.17 -1.70 -12.06
N CYS A 184 12.79 -0.93 -12.98
CA CYS A 184 14.16 -1.12 -13.43
C CYS A 184 15.14 -0.09 -12.86
N GLY A 185 14.65 0.89 -12.15
CA GLY A 185 15.43 2.05 -11.72
C GLY A 185 15.11 3.32 -12.50
N GLY A 186 15.41 4.46 -11.91
CA GLY A 186 15.22 5.80 -12.47
C GLY A 186 16.50 6.35 -13.09
#